data_a4fb5cea4808b25bfd6d6efadb70c956
#
_entry.id   a4fb5cea4808b25bfd6d6efadb70c956
#
_cell.length_a   1.000
_cell.length_b   1.000
_cell.length_c   1.000
_cell.angle_alpha   90.00
_cell.angle_beta   90.00
_cell.angle_gamma   90.00
#
_symmetry.space_group_name_H-M   'P 1'
#
loop_
_entity.id
_entity.type
_entity.pdbx_description
1 polymer ?
#
loop_
_entity_poly.entity_id
_entity_poly.type
_entity_poly.pdbx_seq_one_letter_code
_entity_poly.pdbx_strand_id
1 'polypeptide(L)'
;AGLPGSCARRCGALVAGPRLARMRIALAQIRSGTDPAANLQLVGKYAGEAATAGAQLVVFPEATMCRLGVPLRQVAEPVDGPWANGVRRIATEAGITVIAGMFTPTGDGRVTNTLIAAGPGTPNQPDAHYHKIHLYDAFGFTESRTVAPGREPVVVVVDGVRVGLTVCYDIRFPALYTELARRGAQLIAVCASWGSGPGKLEQWTLLARARALDSMSYVAAAGQADPGDARTGVGASSAAPTGVGGSLVASPLGEVVVSAGTQPQLLVADIDVDNVAAARDRIAVLRNQTDFVQIDKAQSRG
;
A
#
# COMPACT_ATOMS: atom_id res chain seq x y z
N ALA A 1 2.97 26.74 -70.71
CA ALA A 1 3.79 25.84 -69.90
C ALA A 1 3.67 26.27 -68.46
N GLY A 2 2.82 25.62 -67.67
CA GLY A 2 2.56 25.94 -66.29
C GLY A 2 3.48 25.12 -65.37
N LEU A 3 3.97 25.74 -64.33
CA LEU A 3 4.71 25.10 -63.24
C LEU A 3 3.74 24.55 -62.21
N PRO A 4 3.99 23.35 -61.58
CA PRO A 4 3.10 22.77 -60.58
C PRO A 4 3.41 23.32 -59.19
N GLY A 5 2.34 23.53 -58.43
CA GLY A 5 2.31 24.08 -57.09
C GLY A 5 3.05 23.23 -56.03
N SER A 6 3.67 23.96 -55.09
CA SER A 6 4.34 23.42 -53.93
C SER A 6 3.31 22.82 -52.95
N CYS A 7 3.46 21.52 -52.68
CA CYS A 7 2.75 20.80 -51.65
C CYS A 7 3.36 21.14 -50.27
N ALA A 8 2.80 22.10 -49.58
CA ALA A 8 3.14 22.41 -48.21
C ALA A 8 2.62 21.26 -47.29
N ARG A 9 3.51 20.37 -46.88
CA ARG A 9 3.24 19.40 -45.82
C ARG A 9 2.95 20.16 -44.53
N ARG A 10 1.71 20.14 -44.09
CA ARG A 10 1.34 20.53 -42.73
C ARG A 10 1.99 19.53 -41.78
N CYS A 11 3.07 19.92 -41.09
CA CYS A 11 3.51 19.26 -39.88
C CYS A 11 2.36 19.40 -38.86
N GLY A 12 1.60 18.33 -38.66
CA GLY A 12 0.66 18.23 -37.56
C GLY A 12 1.45 18.36 -36.27
N ALA A 13 1.20 19.41 -35.51
CA ALA A 13 1.66 19.52 -34.15
C ALA A 13 1.10 18.30 -33.40
N LEU A 14 1.97 17.41 -32.95
CA LEU A 14 1.64 16.38 -31.96
C LEU A 14 1.12 17.13 -30.74
N VAL A 15 -0.19 17.14 -30.53
CA VAL A 15 -0.79 17.56 -29.28
C VAL A 15 -0.23 16.63 -28.25
N ALA A 16 0.72 17.09 -27.45
CA ALA A 16 1.19 16.40 -26.28
C ALA A 16 -0.04 16.15 -25.41
N GLY A 17 -0.45 14.90 -25.26
CA GLY A 17 -1.48 14.48 -24.32
C GLY A 17 -1.13 15.02 -22.92
N PRO A 18 -2.09 15.17 -22.02
CA PRO A 18 -1.82 15.66 -20.67
C PRO A 18 -0.65 14.83 -20.10
N ARG A 19 0.45 15.51 -19.74
CA ARG A 19 1.56 14.88 -19.01
C ARG A 19 0.95 14.27 -17.77
N LEU A 20 0.87 12.95 -17.72
CA LEU A 20 0.52 12.22 -16.52
C LEU A 20 1.61 12.53 -15.50
N ALA A 21 1.19 13.12 -14.42
CA ALA A 21 1.99 13.94 -13.56
C ALA A 21 2.97 13.14 -12.72
N ARG A 22 4.07 13.78 -12.36
CA ARG A 22 4.85 13.44 -11.18
C ARG A 22 3.94 13.52 -9.97
N MET A 23 3.93 12.49 -9.16
CA MET A 23 3.19 12.42 -7.90
C MET A 23 4.19 12.41 -6.75
N ARG A 24 4.01 13.29 -5.78
CA ARG A 24 4.75 13.24 -4.52
C ARG A 24 3.97 12.41 -3.52
N ILE A 25 4.59 11.36 -3.00
CA ILE A 25 4.02 10.47 -2.00
C ILE A 25 4.82 10.52 -0.71
N ALA A 26 4.16 10.26 0.40
CA ALA A 26 4.77 10.14 1.70
C ALA A 26 4.46 8.78 2.33
N LEU A 27 5.41 8.19 3.05
CA LEU A 27 5.23 7.02 3.88
C LEU A 27 5.48 7.43 5.33
N ALA A 28 4.46 7.28 6.18
CA ALA A 28 4.55 7.58 7.58
C ALA A 28 4.98 6.33 8.35
N GLN A 29 6.28 6.15 8.56
CA GLN A 29 6.77 5.10 9.45
C GLN A 29 6.54 5.52 10.90
N ILE A 30 5.48 4.99 11.49
CA ILE A 30 5.05 5.34 12.86
C ILE A 30 5.23 4.16 13.81
N ARG A 31 5.06 4.43 15.08
CA ARG A 31 4.93 3.43 16.15
C ARG A 31 3.54 3.54 16.74
N SER A 32 2.62 2.68 16.31
CA SER A 32 1.26 2.65 16.85
C SER A 32 1.24 2.13 18.27
N GLY A 33 0.47 2.78 19.13
CA GLY A 33 0.14 2.32 20.48
C GLY A 33 -1.10 1.42 20.50
N THR A 34 -1.66 1.24 21.70
CA THR A 34 -2.90 0.49 21.93
C THR A 34 -4.15 1.39 21.98
N ASP A 35 -3.97 2.70 22.05
CA ASP A 35 -5.05 3.69 22.11
C ASP A 35 -5.36 4.23 20.71
N PRO A 36 -6.55 3.92 20.13
CA PRO A 36 -6.95 4.43 18.83
C PRO A 36 -7.01 5.96 18.72
N ALA A 37 -7.37 6.65 19.83
CA ALA A 37 -7.47 8.11 19.81
C ALA A 37 -6.08 8.76 19.73
N ALA A 38 -5.12 8.27 20.50
CA ALA A 38 -3.73 8.71 20.41
C ALA A 38 -3.11 8.41 19.03
N ASN A 39 -3.42 7.25 18.46
CA ASN A 39 -2.95 6.88 17.12
C ASN A 39 -3.60 7.76 16.03
N LEU A 40 -4.86 8.17 16.19
CA LEU A 40 -5.50 9.12 15.27
C LEU A 40 -4.79 10.49 15.30
N GLN A 41 -4.30 10.94 16.46
CA GLN A 41 -3.48 12.15 16.56
C GLN A 41 -2.15 12.00 15.80
N LEU A 42 -1.52 10.81 15.83
CA LEU A 42 -0.34 10.52 15.00
C LEU A 42 -0.68 10.61 13.50
N VAL A 43 -1.84 10.09 13.09
CA VAL A 43 -2.30 10.23 11.69
C VAL A 43 -2.41 11.70 11.32
N GLY A 44 -3.06 12.54 12.13
CA GLY A 44 -3.18 13.97 11.89
C GLY A 44 -1.83 14.68 11.78
N LYS A 45 -0.91 14.38 12.70
CA LYS A 45 0.45 14.94 12.70
C LYS A 45 1.18 14.63 11.38
N TYR A 46 1.29 13.34 11.03
CA TYR A 46 2.06 12.93 9.84
C TYR A 46 1.37 13.30 8.52
N ALA A 47 0.04 13.36 8.48
CA ALA A 47 -0.70 13.86 7.32
C ALA A 47 -0.43 15.36 7.10
N GLY A 48 -0.41 16.17 8.17
CA GLY A 48 -0.05 17.59 8.10
C GLY A 48 1.40 17.82 7.66
N GLU A 49 2.35 17.03 8.16
CA GLU A 49 3.74 17.06 7.74
C GLU A 49 3.90 16.66 6.25
N ALA A 50 3.17 15.62 5.80
CA ALA A 50 3.16 15.18 4.41
C ALA A 50 2.59 16.26 3.48
N ALA A 51 1.47 16.89 3.86
CA ALA A 51 0.89 18.01 3.13
C ALA A 51 1.85 19.19 3.03
N THR A 52 2.52 19.55 4.12
CA THR A 52 3.54 20.61 4.16
C THR A 52 4.71 20.30 3.23
N ALA A 53 5.08 19.02 3.10
CA ALA A 53 6.09 18.54 2.16
C ALA A 53 5.59 18.50 0.70
N GLY A 54 4.31 18.84 0.45
CA GLY A 54 3.68 18.85 -0.87
C GLY A 54 3.28 17.46 -1.38
N ALA A 55 3.12 16.46 -0.50
CA ALA A 55 2.64 15.15 -0.87
C ALA A 55 1.13 15.19 -1.21
N GLN A 56 0.73 14.37 -2.17
CA GLN A 56 -0.67 14.18 -2.58
C GLN A 56 -1.29 12.95 -1.92
N LEU A 57 -0.43 12.05 -1.45
CA LEU A 57 -0.78 10.79 -0.78
C LEU A 57 0.16 10.56 0.40
N VAL A 58 -0.41 10.18 1.54
CA VAL A 58 0.37 9.60 2.64
C VAL A 58 -0.12 8.18 2.94
N VAL A 59 0.83 7.26 3.04
CA VAL A 59 0.58 5.84 3.35
C VAL A 59 1.06 5.54 4.76
N PHE A 60 0.15 5.09 5.60
CA PHE A 60 0.41 4.61 6.95
C PHE A 60 0.53 3.08 6.98
N PRO A 61 1.14 2.51 8.02
CA PRO A 61 1.27 1.06 8.16
C PRO A 61 -0.06 0.33 8.40
N GLU A 62 -0.03 -0.99 8.29
CA GLU A 62 -1.00 -1.89 8.92
C GLU A 62 -1.12 -1.58 10.40
N ALA A 63 -2.30 -1.80 11.00
CA ALA A 63 -2.50 -1.63 12.43
C ALA A 63 -2.21 -0.20 12.95
N THR A 64 -2.43 0.81 12.09
CA THR A 64 -2.31 2.22 12.47
C THR A 64 -3.30 2.59 13.57
N MET A 65 -4.54 2.10 13.49
CA MET A 65 -5.58 2.32 14.50
C MET A 65 -5.16 1.80 15.89
N CYS A 66 -4.59 0.59 15.92
CA CYS A 66 -4.17 -0.07 17.15
C CYS A 66 -3.13 -1.14 16.81
N ARG A 67 -2.00 -1.17 17.55
CA ARG A 67 -0.95 -2.17 17.30
C ARG A 67 -1.46 -3.60 17.46
N LEU A 68 -0.85 -4.54 16.74
CA LEU A 68 -1.10 -5.97 16.92
C LEU A 68 -0.63 -6.48 18.28
N GLY A 69 -1.14 -7.65 18.69
CA GLY A 69 -0.78 -8.29 19.97
C GLY A 69 -1.70 -7.93 21.14
N VAL A 70 -2.81 -7.25 20.88
CA VAL A 70 -3.88 -6.96 21.84
C VAL A 70 -5.23 -7.46 21.31
N PRO A 71 -6.29 -7.59 22.15
CA PRO A 71 -7.61 -8.01 21.69
C PRO A 71 -8.25 -6.99 20.73
N LEU A 72 -8.08 -7.18 19.41
CA LEU A 72 -8.49 -6.25 18.36
C LEU A 72 -10.00 -6.00 18.30
N ARG A 73 -10.81 -6.97 18.74
CA ARG A 73 -12.27 -6.85 18.78
C ARG A 73 -12.77 -5.69 19.65
N GLN A 74 -12.01 -5.32 20.68
CA GLN A 74 -12.39 -4.26 21.61
C GLN A 74 -12.24 -2.85 20.98
N VAL A 75 -11.41 -2.72 19.96
CA VAL A 75 -11.13 -1.45 19.28
C VAL A 75 -11.68 -1.41 17.85
N ALA A 76 -12.21 -2.54 17.34
CA ALA A 76 -12.75 -2.61 16.00
C ALA A 76 -14.01 -1.75 15.85
N GLU A 77 -14.07 -0.98 14.78
CA GLU A 77 -15.19 -0.10 14.41
C GLU A 77 -15.60 -0.34 12.96
N PRO A 78 -16.86 -0.07 12.59
CA PRO A 78 -17.28 -0.05 11.20
C PRO A 78 -16.46 0.95 10.35
N VAL A 79 -16.43 0.75 9.02
CA VAL A 79 -15.71 1.67 8.11
C VAL A 79 -16.31 3.09 8.06
N ASP A 80 -17.47 3.29 8.62
CA ASP A 80 -18.15 4.59 8.85
C ASP A 80 -18.14 4.99 10.34
N GLY A 81 -17.38 4.29 11.17
CA GLY A 81 -17.22 4.56 12.60
C GLY A 81 -16.38 5.82 12.91
N PRO A 82 -16.29 6.19 14.21
CA PRO A 82 -15.64 7.41 14.65
C PRO A 82 -14.17 7.54 14.21
N TRP A 83 -13.40 6.46 14.27
CA TRP A 83 -11.98 6.48 13.89
C TRP A 83 -11.80 6.69 12.38
N ALA A 84 -12.56 5.94 11.56
CA ALA A 84 -12.54 6.08 10.12
C ALA A 84 -12.98 7.48 9.67
N ASN A 85 -14.02 8.04 10.32
CA ASN A 85 -14.47 9.41 10.06
C ASN A 85 -13.42 10.45 10.53
N GLY A 86 -12.65 10.14 11.57
CA GLY A 86 -11.49 10.91 11.99
C GLY A 86 -10.41 10.96 10.90
N VAL A 87 -10.10 9.83 10.24
CA VAL A 87 -9.17 9.78 9.10
C VAL A 87 -9.69 10.60 7.91
N ARG A 88 -10.99 10.50 7.56
CA ARG A 88 -11.60 11.31 6.51
C ARG A 88 -11.50 12.81 6.77
N ARG A 89 -11.76 13.22 8.03
CA ARG A 89 -11.62 14.62 8.43
C ARG A 89 -10.17 15.08 8.30
N ILE A 90 -9.19 14.29 8.74
CA ILE A 90 -7.77 14.60 8.61
C ILE A 90 -7.38 14.73 7.13
N ALA A 91 -7.83 13.81 6.26
CA ALA A 91 -7.57 13.88 4.83
C ALA A 91 -8.12 15.19 4.21
N THR A 92 -9.34 15.58 4.60
CA THR A 92 -9.96 16.82 4.15
C THR A 92 -9.21 18.06 4.66
N GLU A 93 -8.87 18.10 5.95
CA GLU A 93 -8.13 19.22 6.57
C GLU A 93 -6.72 19.38 6.00
N ALA A 94 -6.03 18.26 5.73
CA ALA A 94 -4.70 18.25 5.14
C ALA A 94 -4.72 18.48 3.61
N GLY A 95 -5.86 18.29 2.95
CA GLY A 95 -5.99 18.41 1.50
C GLY A 95 -5.28 17.31 0.70
N ILE A 96 -5.01 16.15 1.30
CA ILE A 96 -4.30 15.02 0.68
C ILE A 96 -5.03 13.70 0.93
N THR A 97 -4.73 12.67 0.12
CA THR A 97 -5.24 11.32 0.38
C THR A 97 -4.46 10.65 1.51
N VAL A 98 -5.19 10.00 2.41
CA VAL A 98 -4.64 9.22 3.54
C VAL A 98 -5.02 7.75 3.36
N ILE A 99 -4.05 6.84 3.37
CA ILE A 99 -4.26 5.39 3.46
C ILE A 99 -3.77 4.93 4.83
N ALA A 100 -4.66 4.31 5.63
CA ALA A 100 -4.32 3.90 6.99
C ALA A 100 -4.99 2.57 7.39
N GLY A 101 -4.31 1.77 8.22
CA GLY A 101 -4.80 0.49 8.71
C GLY A 101 -5.73 0.64 9.91
N MET A 102 -6.86 -0.07 9.88
CA MET A 102 -7.83 -0.19 10.96
C MET A 102 -8.37 -1.62 11.10
N PHE A 103 -9.21 -1.85 12.06
CA PHE A 103 -9.91 -3.12 12.24
C PHE A 103 -11.42 -2.91 12.21
N THR A 104 -12.14 -3.76 11.47
CA THR A 104 -13.60 -3.67 11.39
C THR A 104 -14.25 -4.97 11.88
N PRO A 105 -15.39 -4.89 12.61
CA PRO A 105 -16.04 -6.08 13.14
C PRO A 105 -16.70 -6.90 12.03
N THR A 106 -16.77 -8.21 12.24
CA THR A 106 -17.53 -9.14 11.38
C THR A 106 -18.71 -9.76 12.14
N GLY A 107 -19.69 -10.28 11.40
CA GLY A 107 -20.88 -10.92 11.99
C GLY A 107 -20.58 -12.24 12.73
N ASP A 108 -19.43 -12.88 12.48
CA ASP A 108 -19.02 -14.14 13.12
C ASP A 108 -18.15 -13.94 14.37
N GLY A 109 -18.01 -12.70 14.83
CA GLY A 109 -17.25 -12.35 16.04
C GLY A 109 -15.75 -12.19 15.85
N ARG A 110 -15.24 -12.31 14.63
CA ARG A 110 -13.88 -11.91 14.25
C ARG A 110 -13.83 -10.43 13.86
N VAL A 111 -12.67 -9.98 13.43
CA VAL A 111 -12.49 -8.67 12.80
C VAL A 111 -11.94 -8.86 11.38
N THR A 112 -12.03 -7.84 10.53
CA THR A 112 -11.19 -7.76 9.32
C THR A 112 -10.04 -6.79 9.56
N ASN A 113 -8.88 -7.11 9.02
CA ASN A 113 -7.73 -6.21 8.95
C ASN A 113 -7.94 -5.35 7.70
N THR A 114 -8.21 -4.08 7.91
CA THR A 114 -8.79 -3.19 6.90
C THR A 114 -7.88 -2.00 6.64
N LEU A 115 -7.72 -1.62 5.38
CA LEU A 115 -7.24 -0.28 5.03
C LEU A 115 -8.41 0.61 4.69
N ILE A 116 -8.37 1.86 5.16
CA ILE A 116 -9.20 2.94 4.65
C ILE A 116 -8.33 3.80 3.73
N ALA A 117 -8.88 4.20 2.57
CA ALA A 117 -8.30 5.17 1.67
C ALA A 117 -9.26 6.36 1.60
N ALA A 118 -8.93 7.45 2.26
CA ALA A 118 -9.74 8.65 2.37
C ALA A 118 -9.08 9.82 1.62
N GLY A 119 -9.75 10.35 0.62
CA GLY A 119 -9.33 11.54 -0.12
C GLY A 119 -9.77 12.85 0.54
N PRO A 120 -9.37 14.00 -0.01
CA PRO A 120 -9.64 15.32 0.56
C PRO A 120 -11.10 15.80 0.41
N GLY A 121 -12.05 14.90 0.13
CA GLY A 121 -13.47 15.23 0.02
C GLY A 121 -13.88 15.95 -1.28
N THR A 122 -12.99 16.05 -2.25
CA THR A 122 -13.29 16.60 -3.57
C THR A 122 -13.81 15.52 -4.53
N PRO A 123 -14.58 15.85 -5.59
CA PRO A 123 -15.02 14.87 -6.58
C PRO A 123 -13.87 14.07 -7.16
N ASN A 124 -14.09 12.76 -7.38
CA ASN A 124 -13.13 11.80 -7.93
C ASN A 124 -11.94 11.45 -7.02
N GLN A 125 -11.95 11.85 -5.75
CA GLN A 125 -10.97 11.38 -4.77
C GLN A 125 -11.48 10.13 -4.04
N PRO A 126 -10.58 9.26 -3.53
CA PRO A 126 -11.00 7.99 -2.96
C PRO A 126 -11.77 8.15 -1.64
N ASP A 127 -12.82 7.37 -1.48
CA ASP A 127 -13.39 6.95 -0.20
C ASP A 127 -13.67 5.47 -0.32
N ALA A 128 -12.70 4.65 0.03
CA ALA A 128 -12.73 3.21 -0.19
C ALA A 128 -12.05 2.47 0.96
N HIS A 129 -12.29 1.16 1.02
CA HIS A 129 -11.61 0.29 1.96
C HIS A 129 -11.17 -1.01 1.29
N TYR A 130 -10.15 -1.65 1.87
CA TYR A 130 -9.63 -2.94 1.45
C TYR A 130 -9.51 -3.84 2.68
N HIS A 131 -10.00 -5.06 2.59
CA HIS A 131 -9.81 -6.09 3.61
C HIS A 131 -8.68 -7.02 3.19
N LYS A 132 -7.70 -7.22 4.08
CA LYS A 132 -6.55 -8.11 3.89
C LYS A 132 -6.98 -9.47 3.39
N ILE A 133 -6.44 -9.90 2.24
CA ILE A 133 -6.80 -11.17 1.60
C ILE A 133 -6.03 -12.33 2.23
N HIS A 134 -4.70 -12.21 2.37
CA HIS A 134 -3.86 -13.30 2.84
C HIS A 134 -3.51 -13.10 4.31
N LEU A 135 -4.03 -13.97 5.15
CA LEU A 135 -3.82 -13.94 6.59
C LEU A 135 -2.52 -14.61 6.99
N TYR A 136 -1.86 -14.08 8.01
CA TYR A 136 -0.56 -14.54 8.49
C TYR A 136 -0.73 -15.71 9.49
N ASP A 137 -0.77 -16.93 8.96
CA ASP A 137 -0.77 -18.15 9.73
C ASP A 137 0.61 -18.82 9.62
N ALA A 138 1.59 -18.30 10.36
CA ALA A 138 2.97 -18.75 10.29
C ALA A 138 3.73 -18.45 11.59
N PHE A 139 4.81 -19.19 11.83
CA PHE A 139 5.72 -18.99 12.97
C PHE A 139 5.02 -19.00 14.34
N GLY A 140 4.01 -19.84 14.51
CA GLY A 140 3.25 -19.95 15.77
C GLY A 140 2.19 -18.84 15.98
N PHE A 141 2.06 -17.92 15.05
CA PHE A 141 0.96 -16.95 15.00
C PHE A 141 -0.12 -17.43 14.03
N THR A 142 -1.39 -17.34 14.42
CA THR A 142 -2.53 -17.76 13.62
C THR A 142 -3.53 -16.61 13.55
N GLU A 143 -3.35 -15.73 12.54
CA GLU A 143 -4.20 -14.56 12.35
C GLU A 143 -5.65 -14.95 12.06
N SER A 144 -5.88 -16.04 11.30
CA SER A 144 -7.21 -16.52 10.89
C SER A 144 -8.14 -16.89 12.06
N ARG A 145 -7.60 -17.10 13.26
CA ARG A 145 -8.43 -17.36 14.47
C ARG A 145 -9.25 -16.13 14.88
N THR A 146 -8.75 -14.93 14.66
CA THR A 146 -9.36 -13.67 15.12
C THR A 146 -9.69 -12.71 13.98
N VAL A 147 -9.10 -12.92 12.80
CA VAL A 147 -9.28 -12.09 11.61
C VAL A 147 -9.95 -12.90 10.50
N ALA A 148 -10.95 -12.32 9.85
CA ALA A 148 -11.58 -12.87 8.66
C ALA A 148 -10.88 -12.33 7.40
N PRO A 149 -10.64 -13.18 6.36
CA PRO A 149 -10.01 -12.73 5.13
C PRO A 149 -10.94 -11.91 4.25
N GLY A 150 -10.38 -10.91 3.55
CA GLY A 150 -11.00 -10.30 2.38
C GLY A 150 -10.93 -11.21 1.16
N ARG A 151 -11.53 -10.74 0.04
CA ARG A 151 -11.55 -11.50 -1.23
C ARG A 151 -11.31 -10.64 -2.46
N GLU A 152 -11.43 -9.33 -2.34
CA GLU A 152 -11.45 -8.42 -3.48
C GLU A 152 -10.20 -7.56 -3.53
N PRO A 153 -9.40 -7.63 -4.61
CA PRO A 153 -8.35 -6.67 -4.88
C PRO A 153 -8.96 -5.28 -5.16
N VAL A 154 -8.41 -4.24 -4.52
CA VAL A 154 -8.91 -2.87 -4.61
C VAL A 154 -7.87 -1.96 -5.24
N VAL A 155 -8.31 -1.15 -6.20
CA VAL A 155 -7.56 -0.05 -6.81
C VAL A 155 -8.36 1.23 -6.65
N VAL A 156 -7.75 2.26 -6.11
CA VAL A 156 -8.32 3.61 -5.97
C VAL A 156 -7.62 4.58 -6.91
N VAL A 157 -8.23 5.73 -7.16
CA VAL A 157 -7.62 6.80 -7.96
C VAL A 157 -7.27 7.96 -7.04
N VAL A 158 -6.02 8.41 -7.07
CA VAL A 158 -5.51 9.56 -6.32
C VAL A 158 -4.86 10.50 -7.31
N ASP A 159 -5.45 11.68 -7.52
CA ASP A 159 -4.96 12.68 -8.48
C ASP A 159 -4.63 12.11 -9.88
N GLY A 160 -5.49 11.20 -10.37
CA GLY A 160 -5.32 10.55 -11.67
C GLY A 160 -4.41 9.32 -11.65
N VAL A 161 -3.67 9.05 -10.57
CA VAL A 161 -2.83 7.85 -10.40
C VAL A 161 -3.64 6.71 -9.79
N ARG A 162 -3.56 5.53 -10.39
CA ARG A 162 -4.20 4.31 -9.87
C ARG A 162 -3.34 3.64 -8.83
N VAL A 163 -3.85 3.52 -7.60
CA VAL A 163 -3.15 2.98 -6.44
C VAL A 163 -3.80 1.68 -5.98
N GLY A 164 -3.07 0.58 -6.06
CA GLY A 164 -3.48 -0.72 -5.51
C GLY A 164 -3.26 -0.79 -4.00
N LEU A 165 -4.16 -1.44 -3.27
CA LEU A 165 -4.08 -1.57 -1.81
C LEU A 165 -3.69 -3.00 -1.41
N THR A 166 -2.70 -3.15 -0.52
CA THR A 166 -2.28 -4.44 0.04
C THR A 166 -1.84 -4.31 1.50
N VAL A 167 -1.95 -5.41 2.26
CA VAL A 167 -1.60 -5.44 3.68
C VAL A 167 -0.57 -6.52 3.97
N CYS A 168 0.62 -6.13 4.40
CA CYS A 168 1.64 -6.93 5.07
C CYS A 168 1.90 -8.29 4.39
N TYR A 169 1.29 -9.37 4.87
CA TYR A 169 1.50 -10.71 4.34
C TYR A 169 1.10 -10.89 2.88
N ASP A 170 0.21 -10.03 2.35
CA ASP A 170 -0.13 -9.98 0.92
C ASP A 170 1.12 -9.85 0.03
N ILE A 171 2.19 -9.22 0.55
CA ILE A 171 3.45 -9.04 -0.20
C ILE A 171 4.10 -10.37 -0.62
N ARG A 172 3.75 -11.49 0.02
CA ARG A 172 4.26 -12.82 -0.34
C ARG A 172 3.54 -13.47 -1.51
N PHE A 173 2.46 -12.87 -2.00
CA PHE A 173 1.59 -13.44 -3.03
C PHE A 173 1.67 -12.61 -4.33
N PRO A 174 2.59 -12.95 -5.26
CA PRO A 174 2.81 -12.18 -6.49
C PRO A 174 1.55 -12.07 -7.36
N ALA A 175 0.67 -13.07 -7.34
CA ALA A 175 -0.57 -13.07 -8.12
C ALA A 175 -1.47 -11.88 -7.80
N LEU A 176 -1.53 -11.43 -6.53
CA LEU A 176 -2.29 -10.24 -6.15
C LEU A 176 -1.70 -8.98 -6.79
N TYR A 177 -0.38 -8.86 -6.83
CA TYR A 177 0.31 -7.70 -7.40
C TYR A 177 0.15 -7.61 -8.91
N THR A 178 0.24 -8.75 -9.59
CA THR A 178 -0.02 -8.81 -11.04
C THR A 178 -1.48 -8.52 -11.37
N GLU A 179 -2.43 -8.96 -10.54
CA GLU A 179 -3.85 -8.63 -10.69
C GLU A 179 -4.12 -7.13 -10.49
N LEU A 180 -3.54 -6.51 -9.46
CA LEU A 180 -3.63 -5.06 -9.26
C LEU A 180 -3.06 -4.29 -10.46
N ALA A 181 -1.92 -4.74 -11.00
CA ALA A 181 -1.33 -4.15 -12.21
C ALA A 181 -2.22 -4.32 -13.45
N ARG A 182 -2.90 -5.47 -13.62
CA ARG A 182 -3.88 -5.70 -14.68
C ARG A 182 -5.10 -4.79 -14.55
N ARG A 183 -5.52 -4.46 -13.31
CA ARG A 183 -6.54 -3.44 -13.02
C ARG A 183 -6.03 -2.01 -13.21
N GLY A 184 -4.80 -1.86 -13.67
CA GLY A 184 -4.20 -0.58 -14.04
C GLY A 184 -3.45 0.12 -12.91
N ALA A 185 -3.19 -0.51 -11.77
CA ALA A 185 -2.40 0.11 -10.70
C ALA A 185 -1.00 0.51 -11.21
N GLN A 186 -0.62 1.75 -10.96
CA GLN A 186 0.68 2.34 -11.30
C GLN A 186 1.56 2.46 -10.05
N LEU A 187 0.93 2.54 -8.89
CA LEU A 187 1.51 2.48 -7.57
C LEU A 187 0.78 1.41 -6.76
N ILE A 188 1.50 0.64 -5.95
CA ILE A 188 0.90 -0.32 -5.02
C ILE A 188 1.36 0.05 -3.61
N ALA A 189 0.41 0.42 -2.76
CA ALA A 189 0.64 0.67 -1.34
C ALA A 189 0.66 -0.66 -0.58
N VAL A 190 1.71 -0.87 0.21
CA VAL A 190 1.87 -2.01 1.10
C VAL A 190 1.93 -1.49 2.53
N CYS A 191 0.85 -1.62 3.27
CA CYS A 191 0.77 -1.19 4.66
C CYS A 191 1.11 -2.37 5.57
N ALA A 192 2.19 -2.30 6.37
CA ALA A 192 2.66 -3.47 7.09
C ALA A 192 3.03 -3.21 8.56
N SER A 193 2.76 -4.24 9.37
CA SER A 193 3.39 -4.44 10.67
C SER A 193 4.28 -5.67 10.56
N TRP A 194 5.44 -5.50 9.91
CA TRP A 194 6.34 -6.63 9.60
C TRP A 194 7.10 -7.07 10.83
N GLY A 195 7.09 -8.37 11.12
CA GLY A 195 7.75 -8.91 12.31
C GLY A 195 9.27 -8.75 12.25
N SER A 196 9.88 -8.43 13.39
CA SER A 196 11.33 -8.35 13.57
C SER A 196 11.97 -9.77 13.71
N GLY A 197 13.27 -9.85 13.52
CA GLY A 197 14.06 -11.07 13.67
C GLY A 197 15.16 -11.18 12.59
N PRO A 198 16.04 -12.22 12.67
CA PRO A 198 17.11 -12.40 11.70
C PRO A 198 16.58 -12.47 10.26
N GLY A 199 17.17 -11.71 9.35
CA GLY A 199 16.82 -11.67 7.92
C GLY A 199 15.45 -11.06 7.58
N LYS A 200 14.69 -10.52 8.56
CA LYS A 200 13.34 -10.04 8.32
C LYS A 200 13.31 -8.71 7.56
N LEU A 201 14.24 -7.81 7.83
CA LEU A 201 14.37 -6.56 7.10
C LEU A 201 14.80 -6.80 5.64
N GLU A 202 15.75 -7.71 5.42
CA GLU A 202 16.19 -8.10 4.08
C GLU A 202 15.04 -8.74 3.29
N GLN A 203 14.24 -9.64 3.92
CA GLN A 203 13.06 -10.22 3.28
C GLN A 203 12.02 -9.15 2.91
N TRP A 204 11.80 -8.17 3.78
CA TRP A 204 10.88 -7.06 3.52
C TRP A 204 11.31 -6.25 2.30
N THR A 205 12.57 -5.82 2.27
CA THR A 205 13.14 -5.05 1.16
C THR A 205 13.15 -5.86 -0.14
N LEU A 206 13.56 -7.14 -0.08
CA LEU A 206 13.57 -8.03 -1.24
C LEU A 206 12.17 -8.22 -1.83
N LEU A 207 11.17 -8.48 -0.97
CA LEU A 207 9.81 -8.69 -1.42
C LEU A 207 9.20 -7.42 -2.04
N ALA A 208 9.40 -6.25 -1.43
CA ALA A 208 8.90 -5.00 -1.99
C ALA A 208 9.47 -4.73 -3.41
N ARG A 209 10.76 -4.95 -3.60
CA ARG A 209 11.42 -4.85 -4.90
C ARG A 209 10.94 -5.90 -5.89
N ALA A 210 10.77 -7.15 -5.44
CA ALA A 210 10.24 -8.22 -6.28
C ALA A 210 8.81 -7.92 -6.74
N ARG A 211 7.94 -7.42 -5.85
CA ARG A 211 6.57 -7.03 -6.21
C ARG A 211 6.53 -5.88 -7.23
N ALA A 212 7.46 -4.93 -7.13
CA ALA A 212 7.59 -3.87 -8.12
C ALA A 212 7.93 -4.44 -9.51
N LEU A 213 8.87 -5.41 -9.58
CA LEU A 213 9.24 -6.10 -10.82
C LEU A 213 8.11 -6.97 -11.39
N ASP A 214 7.40 -7.73 -10.55
CA ASP A 214 6.30 -8.60 -11.00
C ASP A 214 5.12 -7.81 -11.58
N SER A 215 4.85 -6.63 -11.02
CA SER A 215 3.72 -5.77 -11.40
C SER A 215 4.09 -4.66 -12.39
N MET A 216 5.39 -4.43 -12.62
CA MET A 216 5.88 -3.24 -13.34
C MET A 216 5.20 -1.96 -12.86
N SER A 217 5.12 -1.81 -11.52
CA SER A 217 4.52 -0.66 -10.83
C SER A 217 5.45 -0.15 -9.74
N TYR A 218 5.29 1.10 -9.32
CA TYR A 218 5.91 1.52 -8.08
C TYR A 218 5.32 0.73 -6.90
N VAL A 219 6.14 0.46 -5.89
CA VAL A 219 5.70 -0.12 -4.62
C VAL A 219 6.08 0.82 -3.49
N ALA A 220 5.09 1.34 -2.77
CA ALA A 220 5.24 2.17 -1.59
C ALA A 220 4.96 1.32 -0.34
N ALA A 221 6.01 0.83 0.27
CA ALA A 221 5.96 -0.11 1.38
C ALA A 221 6.15 0.63 2.72
N ALA A 222 5.03 0.91 3.41
CA ALA A 222 5.00 1.61 4.71
C ALA A 222 4.96 0.59 5.85
N GLY A 223 6.02 0.54 6.65
CA GLY A 223 6.16 -0.35 7.80
C GLY A 223 5.97 0.36 9.13
N GLN A 224 5.47 -0.36 10.14
CA GLN A 224 5.57 0.08 11.53
C GLN A 224 7.06 0.21 11.91
N ALA A 225 7.43 1.29 12.61
CA ALA A 225 8.76 1.45 13.14
C ALA A 225 9.11 0.33 14.15
N ASP A 226 10.39 0.07 14.36
CA ASP A 226 10.83 -0.86 15.40
C ASP A 226 10.33 -0.34 16.78
N PRO A 227 9.59 -1.15 17.53
CA PRO A 227 9.08 -0.76 18.84
C PRO A 227 10.20 -0.57 19.88
N GLY A 228 11.44 -1.01 19.64
CA GLY A 228 12.52 -0.97 20.61
C GLY A 228 12.16 -1.73 21.89
N ASP A 229 12.44 -1.14 23.05
CA ASP A 229 12.18 -1.74 24.36
C ASP A 229 10.68 -1.92 24.69
N ALA A 230 9.78 -1.25 23.95
CA ALA A 230 8.33 -1.39 24.10
C ALA A 230 7.80 -2.79 23.70
N ARG A 231 8.64 -3.68 23.16
CA ARG A 231 8.30 -5.10 22.91
C ARG A 231 7.97 -5.88 24.18
N THR A 232 8.44 -5.45 25.32
CA THR A 232 8.34 -6.16 26.61
C THR A 232 7.16 -5.72 27.47
N GLY A 233 6.25 -4.86 26.95
CA GLY A 233 5.08 -4.37 27.69
C GLY A 233 4.12 -5.47 28.12
N VAL A 234 3.54 -5.34 29.32
CA VAL A 234 2.55 -6.26 29.89
C VAL A 234 1.39 -6.49 28.92
N GLY A 235 1.12 -7.75 28.58
CA GLY A 235 0.02 -8.16 27.70
C GLY A 235 0.38 -8.28 26.20
N ALA A 236 1.63 -8.04 25.80
CA ALA A 236 2.07 -8.26 24.42
C ALA A 236 2.38 -9.76 24.20
N SER A 237 1.73 -10.40 23.21
CA SER A 237 2.18 -11.69 22.71
C SER A 237 3.57 -11.52 22.09
N SER A 238 4.56 -12.28 22.52
CA SER A 238 5.94 -12.24 21.98
C SER A 238 6.01 -12.62 20.49
N ALA A 239 4.96 -13.22 19.93
CA ALA A 239 4.86 -13.65 18.54
C ALA A 239 4.17 -12.62 17.62
N ALA A 240 3.55 -11.57 18.17
CA ALA A 240 2.84 -10.58 17.36
C ALA A 240 3.84 -9.73 16.55
N PRO A 241 3.60 -9.51 15.24
CA PRO A 241 4.46 -8.66 14.42
C PRO A 241 4.23 -7.18 14.82
N THR A 242 5.27 -6.53 15.34
CA THR A 242 5.17 -5.17 15.91
C THR A 242 5.90 -4.09 15.13
N GLY A 243 6.63 -4.49 14.08
CA GLY A 243 7.37 -3.58 13.22
C GLY A 243 8.87 -3.88 13.18
N VAL A 244 9.50 -3.54 12.09
CA VAL A 244 10.95 -3.63 11.85
C VAL A 244 11.50 -2.33 11.26
N GLY A 245 10.63 -1.34 11.00
CA GLY A 245 10.96 -0.16 10.22
C GLY A 245 11.19 -0.51 8.75
N GLY A 246 12.14 0.15 8.13
CA GLY A 246 12.58 -0.13 6.77
C GLY A 246 11.53 0.18 5.70
N SER A 247 10.67 1.18 5.91
CA SER A 247 9.76 1.66 4.87
C SER A 247 10.54 2.07 3.63
N LEU A 248 10.02 1.79 2.44
CA LEU A 248 10.71 2.11 1.20
C LEU A 248 9.76 2.34 0.03
N VAL A 249 10.26 3.04 -0.98
CA VAL A 249 9.63 3.11 -2.31
C VAL A 249 10.53 2.38 -3.30
N ALA A 250 9.97 1.41 -4.03
CA ALA A 250 10.65 0.74 -5.13
C ALA A 250 10.09 1.19 -6.48
N SER A 251 10.97 1.41 -7.46
CA SER A 251 10.61 1.74 -8.86
C SER A 251 10.05 0.52 -9.60
N PRO A 252 9.38 0.69 -10.74
CA PRO A 252 8.91 -0.43 -11.58
C PRO A 252 10.03 -1.39 -12.01
N LEU A 253 11.29 -0.95 -11.99
CA LEU A 253 12.47 -1.76 -12.29
C LEU A 253 13.15 -2.33 -11.03
N GLY A 254 12.48 -2.26 -9.87
CA GLY A 254 12.98 -2.84 -8.62
C GLY A 254 14.09 -2.07 -7.93
N GLU A 255 14.39 -0.84 -8.37
CA GLU A 255 15.34 0.03 -7.69
C GLU A 255 14.73 0.67 -6.45
N VAL A 256 15.50 0.80 -5.37
CA VAL A 256 15.07 1.53 -4.18
C VAL A 256 15.20 3.03 -4.44
N VAL A 257 14.07 3.73 -4.56
CA VAL A 257 14.04 5.19 -4.76
C VAL A 257 14.42 5.91 -3.46
N VAL A 258 13.85 5.45 -2.35
CA VAL A 258 14.09 5.98 -1.01
C VAL A 258 13.80 4.90 0.01
N SER A 259 14.50 4.91 1.14
CA SER A 259 14.28 3.98 2.25
C SER A 259 14.51 4.64 3.61
N ALA A 260 13.78 4.15 4.61
CA ALA A 260 13.88 4.54 6.00
C ALA A 260 14.78 3.58 6.79
N GLY A 261 15.30 4.05 7.93
CA GLY A 261 15.86 3.19 8.97
C GLY A 261 14.76 2.53 9.83
N THR A 262 15.09 2.24 11.08
CA THR A 262 14.15 1.54 12.00
C THR A 262 13.24 2.48 12.80
N GLN A 263 13.62 3.75 12.94
CA GLN A 263 12.95 4.72 13.81
C GLN A 263 11.72 5.38 13.12
N PRO A 264 10.77 5.94 13.89
CA PRO A 264 9.67 6.72 13.34
C PRO A 264 10.18 7.90 12.50
N GLN A 265 9.66 8.05 11.28
CA GLN A 265 9.96 9.17 10.38
C GLN A 265 8.94 9.27 9.25
N LEU A 266 8.85 10.44 8.64
CA LEU A 266 8.17 10.66 7.37
C LEU A 266 9.17 10.49 6.23
N LEU A 267 8.86 9.62 5.29
CA LEU A 267 9.65 9.39 4.08
C LEU A 267 8.91 10.00 2.90
N VAL A 268 9.55 10.85 2.13
CA VAL A 268 8.93 11.54 0.98
C VAL A 268 9.64 11.13 -0.30
N ALA A 269 8.88 10.84 -1.34
CA ALA A 269 9.41 10.47 -2.66
C ALA A 269 8.60 11.12 -3.78
N ASP A 270 9.28 11.56 -4.83
CA ASP A 270 8.65 11.91 -6.10
C ASP A 270 8.67 10.68 -7.01
N ILE A 271 7.52 10.29 -7.52
CA ILE A 271 7.38 9.22 -8.51
C ILE A 271 6.91 9.80 -9.84
N ASP A 272 7.44 9.24 -10.91
CA ASP A 272 7.05 9.59 -12.28
C ASP A 272 6.26 8.41 -12.87
N VAL A 273 4.94 8.55 -13.00
CA VAL A 273 4.09 7.46 -13.45
C VAL A 273 4.31 7.10 -14.93
N ASP A 274 4.94 7.96 -15.73
CA ASP A 274 5.33 7.64 -17.11
C ASP A 274 6.39 6.52 -17.13
N ASN A 275 7.20 6.39 -16.08
CA ASN A 275 8.14 5.27 -15.94
C ASN A 275 7.45 3.92 -15.84
N VAL A 276 6.18 3.86 -15.39
CA VAL A 276 5.39 2.62 -15.36
C VAL A 276 5.05 2.16 -16.78
N ALA A 277 4.58 3.07 -17.62
CA ALA A 277 4.31 2.78 -19.01
C ALA A 277 5.58 2.35 -19.75
N ALA A 278 6.66 3.12 -19.61
CA ALA A 278 7.95 2.81 -20.22
C ALA A 278 8.51 1.44 -19.77
N ALA A 279 8.38 1.09 -18.47
CA ALA A 279 8.81 -0.20 -17.97
C ALA A 279 8.00 -1.35 -18.55
N ARG A 280 6.66 -1.20 -18.63
CA ARG A 280 5.74 -2.19 -19.22
C ARG A 280 5.95 -2.40 -20.71
N ASP A 281 6.32 -1.35 -21.44
CA ASP A 281 6.66 -1.46 -22.85
C ASP A 281 8.01 -2.13 -23.07
N ARG A 282 9.00 -1.82 -22.23
CA ARG A 282 10.35 -2.37 -22.30
C ARG A 282 10.42 -3.83 -21.87
N ILE A 283 9.69 -4.20 -20.81
CA ILE A 283 9.66 -5.55 -20.25
C ILE A 283 8.20 -5.98 -20.12
N ALA A 284 7.74 -6.79 -21.09
CA ALA A 284 6.33 -7.14 -21.23
C ALA A 284 5.84 -8.24 -20.26
N VAL A 285 6.25 -8.19 -18.98
CA VAL A 285 5.95 -9.23 -17.98
C VAL A 285 4.45 -9.54 -17.93
N LEU A 286 3.60 -8.50 -17.88
CA LEU A 286 2.15 -8.69 -17.76
C LEU A 286 1.51 -9.24 -19.04
N ARG A 287 2.05 -8.91 -20.20
CA ARG A 287 1.56 -9.41 -21.51
C ARG A 287 2.01 -10.83 -21.82
N ASN A 288 3.18 -11.22 -21.30
CA ASN A 288 3.81 -12.52 -21.59
C ASN A 288 3.42 -13.59 -20.57
N GLN A 289 2.53 -13.28 -19.62
CA GLN A 289 2.01 -14.28 -18.69
C GLN A 289 1.15 -15.29 -19.45
N THR A 290 1.41 -16.58 -19.19
CA THR A 290 0.70 -17.71 -19.75
C THR A 290 0.05 -18.50 -18.61
N ASP A 291 -1.19 -18.95 -18.84
CA ASP A 291 -1.85 -19.85 -17.91
C ASP A 291 -1.17 -21.23 -17.95
N PHE A 292 -0.90 -21.78 -16.77
CA PHE A 292 -0.37 -23.13 -16.65
C PHE A 292 -1.49 -24.16 -16.77
N VAL A 293 -1.22 -25.28 -17.43
CA VAL A 293 -2.11 -26.44 -17.37
C VAL A 293 -2.14 -26.94 -15.93
N GLN A 294 -3.32 -26.96 -15.32
CA GLN A 294 -3.48 -27.56 -14.00
C GLN A 294 -3.21 -29.07 -14.10
N ILE A 295 -2.21 -29.56 -13.40
CA ILE A 295 -1.98 -30.99 -13.23
C ILE A 295 -3.05 -31.49 -12.25
N ASP A 296 -3.93 -32.38 -12.73
CA ASP A 296 -4.92 -33.03 -11.87
C ASP A 296 -4.22 -33.70 -10.68
N LYS A 297 -4.61 -33.32 -9.47
CA LYS A 297 -4.04 -33.89 -8.21
C LYS A 297 -4.19 -35.41 -8.12
N ALA A 298 -4.99 -36.02 -8.97
CA ALA A 298 -5.14 -37.49 -9.07
C ALA A 298 -3.91 -38.19 -9.69
N GLN A 299 -3.08 -37.51 -10.49
CA GLN A 299 -1.91 -38.10 -11.14
C GLN A 299 -0.60 -38.00 -10.34
N SER A 300 -0.60 -37.27 -9.22
CA SER A 300 0.60 -37.08 -8.37
C SER A 300 0.74 -38.10 -7.24
N ARG A 301 -0.07 -39.18 -7.21
CA ARG A 301 -0.01 -40.27 -6.27
C ARG A 301 0.40 -41.60 -6.96
N GLY A 302 1.41 -41.55 -7.80
CA GLY A 302 2.07 -42.69 -8.38
C GLY A 302 3.46 -42.90 -7.77
#